data_af71ec8a370b7b5c32b0849853dd7d66
#
_entry.id   af71ec8a370b7b5c32b0849853dd7d66
#
_cell.length_a   1.000
_cell.length_b   1.000
_cell.length_c   1.000
_cell.angle_alpha   90.00
_cell.angle_beta   90.00
_cell.angle_gamma   90.00
#
_symmetry.space_group_name_H-M   'P 1'
#
loop_
_entity.id
_entity.type
_entity.pdbx_description
1 polymer ?
#
loop_
_entity_poly.entity_id
_entity_poly.type
_entity_poly.pdbx_seq_one_letter_code
_entity_poly.pdbx_strand_id
1 'polypeptide(L)'
;MVEAEILEERIREGVGDVSHIVVKDLTGTKDHWEALIVSEAFSGKNRIEQHQMVYAALGELMAGPVHALALKTYSPKSWSEQEG
;
A
#
# COMPACT_ATOMS: atom_id res chain seq x y z
N MET A 1 2.24 18.51 0.43
CA MET A 1 3.05 17.45 -0.24
C MET A 1 3.40 16.38 0.77
N VAL A 2 3.24 15.12 0.40
CA VAL A 2 3.49 14.00 1.31
C VAL A 2 4.76 13.26 0.90
N GLU A 3 5.47 12.72 1.89
CA GLU A 3 6.68 11.95 1.66
C GLU A 3 6.37 10.45 1.69
N ALA A 4 7.22 9.64 1.03
CA ALA A 4 7.05 8.19 0.99
C ALA A 4 6.98 7.58 2.39
N GLU A 5 7.79 8.08 3.32
CA GLU A 5 7.83 7.59 4.69
C GLU A 5 6.49 7.74 5.40
N ILE A 6 5.78 8.82 5.11
CA ILE A 6 4.46 9.07 5.69
C ILE A 6 3.47 8.03 5.17
N LEU A 7 3.52 7.75 3.87
CA LEU A 7 2.63 6.74 3.28
C LEU A 7 2.92 5.36 3.86
N GLU A 8 4.20 4.99 3.96
CA GLU A 8 4.59 3.70 4.55
C GLU A 8 4.09 3.58 5.98
N GLU A 9 4.30 4.60 6.79
CA GLU A 9 3.90 4.59 8.19
C GLU A 9 2.39 4.42 8.34
N ARG A 10 1.62 5.19 7.57
CA ARG A 10 0.16 5.10 7.60
C ARG A 10 -0.34 3.72 7.20
N ILE A 11 0.26 3.15 6.15
CA ILE A 11 -0.11 1.83 5.68
C ILE A 11 0.23 0.77 6.73
N ARG A 12 1.42 0.83 7.31
CA ARG A 12 1.82 -0.13 8.35
C ARG A 12 0.90 -0.08 9.55
N GLU A 13 0.53 1.10 9.98
CA GLU A 13 -0.36 1.26 11.14
C GLU A 13 -1.78 0.83 10.84
N GLY A 14 -2.30 1.18 9.66
CA GLY A 14 -3.70 0.93 9.32
C GLY A 14 -3.98 -0.48 8.86
N VAL A 15 -3.07 -1.09 8.12
CA VAL A 15 -3.23 -2.47 7.61
C VAL A 15 -2.78 -3.48 8.66
N GLY A 16 -1.62 -3.27 9.25
CA GLY A 16 -1.05 -4.20 10.24
C GLY A 16 -0.35 -5.38 9.59
N ASP A 17 0.50 -6.03 10.37
CA ASP A 17 1.21 -7.26 9.98
C ASP A 17 1.92 -7.15 8.62
N VAL A 18 2.45 -5.98 8.30
CA VAL A 18 3.15 -5.73 7.05
C VAL A 18 4.55 -6.31 7.14
N SER A 19 4.86 -7.28 6.27
CA SER A 19 6.18 -7.92 6.23
C SER A 19 7.09 -7.29 5.19
N HIS A 20 6.50 -6.65 4.18
CA HIS A 20 7.27 -5.99 3.13
C HIS A 20 6.45 -4.85 2.56
N ILE A 21 7.07 -3.71 2.33
CA ILE A 21 6.41 -2.56 1.72
C ILE A 21 7.41 -1.75 0.90
N VAL A 22 6.99 -1.37 -0.30
CA VAL A 22 7.75 -0.47 -1.16
C VAL A 22 6.82 0.61 -1.65
N VAL A 23 7.19 1.86 -1.46
CA VAL A 23 6.43 3.01 -1.94
C VAL A 23 7.33 3.81 -2.87
N LYS A 24 6.87 4.03 -4.09
CA LYS A 24 7.62 4.74 -5.12
C LYS A 24 6.86 5.97 -5.60
N ASP A 25 7.60 7.04 -5.82
CA ASP A 25 7.10 8.24 -6.49
C ASP A 25 7.37 8.08 -7.99
N LEU A 26 6.32 7.85 -8.76
CA LEU A 26 6.46 7.48 -10.17
C LEU A 26 6.93 8.62 -11.08
N THR A 27 6.60 9.86 -10.70
CA THR A 27 6.85 11.01 -11.57
C THR A 27 7.88 11.99 -11.02
N GLY A 28 8.29 11.80 -9.78
CA GLY A 28 9.17 12.74 -9.10
C GLY A 28 8.47 13.99 -8.57
N THR A 29 7.15 14.08 -8.74
CA THR A 29 6.34 15.21 -8.30
C THR A 29 5.57 14.95 -7.02
N LYS A 30 5.70 13.73 -6.48
CA LYS A 30 5.06 13.30 -5.22
C LYS A 30 3.54 13.35 -5.24
N ASP A 31 2.94 13.16 -6.41
CA ASP A 31 1.49 13.08 -6.52
C ASP A 31 1.02 11.79 -7.23
N HIS A 32 1.91 11.10 -7.93
CA HIS A 32 1.61 9.80 -8.53
C HIS A 32 2.48 8.74 -7.88
N TRP A 33 1.85 7.81 -7.19
CA TRP A 33 2.53 6.83 -6.35
C TRP A 33 2.25 5.40 -6.75
N GLU A 34 3.20 4.52 -6.46
CA GLU A 34 3.01 3.08 -6.54
C GLU A 34 3.39 2.48 -5.19
N ALA A 35 2.53 1.62 -4.66
CA ALA A 35 2.80 0.95 -3.39
C ALA A 35 2.63 -0.55 -3.57
N LEU A 36 3.63 -1.31 -3.13
CA LEU A 36 3.58 -2.76 -3.05
C LEU A 36 3.59 -3.12 -1.57
N ILE A 37 2.59 -3.86 -1.13
CA ILE A 37 2.42 -4.21 0.28
C ILE A 37 2.20 -5.70 0.42
N VAL A 38 2.99 -6.34 1.29
CA VAL A 38 2.81 -7.73 1.65
C VAL A 38 2.41 -7.76 3.12
N SER A 39 1.25 -8.32 3.44
CA SER A 39 0.75 -8.37 4.80
C SER A 39 -0.07 -9.63 5.04
N GLU A 40 0.12 -10.23 6.22
CA GLU A 40 -0.69 -11.36 6.67
C GLU A 40 -2.16 -10.95 6.80
N ALA A 41 -2.44 -9.67 7.04
CA ALA A 41 -3.80 -9.17 7.12
C ALA A 41 -4.57 -9.31 5.81
N PHE A 42 -3.86 -9.49 4.70
CA PHE A 42 -4.47 -9.68 3.38
C PHE A 42 -4.86 -11.14 3.10
N SER A 43 -4.44 -12.08 3.94
CA SER A 43 -4.75 -13.50 3.76
C SER A 43 -6.25 -13.73 3.82
N GLY A 44 -6.78 -14.47 2.85
CA GLY A 44 -8.20 -14.77 2.79
C GLY A 44 -9.07 -13.64 2.22
N LYS A 45 -8.45 -12.54 1.80
CA LYS A 45 -9.18 -11.41 1.24
C LYS A 45 -8.94 -11.29 -0.26
N ASN A 46 -9.96 -10.86 -1.00
CA ASN A 46 -9.81 -10.63 -2.43
C ASN A 46 -9.09 -9.30 -2.66
N ARG A 47 -8.74 -9.03 -3.92
CA ARG A 47 -7.98 -7.81 -4.26
C ARG A 47 -8.71 -6.54 -3.88
N ILE A 48 -10.02 -6.49 -4.10
CA ILE A 48 -10.82 -5.30 -3.79
C ILE A 48 -10.77 -5.02 -2.28
N GLU A 49 -10.93 -6.05 -1.46
CA GLU A 49 -10.89 -5.91 -0.01
C GLU A 49 -9.51 -5.45 0.45
N GLN A 50 -8.45 -6.02 -0.12
CA GLN A 50 -7.08 -5.63 0.19
C GLN A 50 -6.84 -4.16 -0.12
N HIS A 51 -7.27 -3.71 -1.29
CA HIS A 51 -7.11 -2.32 -1.70
C HIS A 51 -7.90 -1.37 -0.80
N GLN A 52 -9.10 -1.76 -0.41
CA GLN A 52 -9.92 -0.96 0.51
C GLN A 52 -9.24 -0.78 1.85
N MET A 53 -8.55 -1.82 2.33
CA MET A 53 -7.79 -1.73 3.58
C MET A 53 -6.70 -0.66 3.48
N VAL A 54 -5.99 -0.62 2.35
CA VAL A 54 -4.94 0.36 2.15
C VAL A 54 -5.52 1.78 2.04
N TYR A 55 -6.59 1.95 1.30
CA TYR A 55 -7.24 3.25 1.20
C TYR A 55 -7.74 3.74 2.54
N ALA A 56 -8.30 2.84 3.35
CA ALA A 56 -8.73 3.20 4.71
C ALA A 56 -7.55 3.62 5.58
N ALA A 57 -6.41 2.94 5.44
CA ALA A 57 -5.21 3.27 6.19
C ALA A 57 -4.67 4.66 5.82
N LEU A 58 -4.76 5.03 4.55
CA LEU A 58 -4.30 6.33 4.07
C LEU A 58 -5.30 7.45 4.39
N GLY A 59 -6.59 7.10 4.46
CA GLY A 59 -7.63 8.04 4.85
C GLY A 59 -7.65 9.32 4.04
N GLU A 60 -7.55 10.44 4.73
CA GLU A 60 -7.62 11.77 4.12
C GLU A 60 -6.50 12.07 3.12
N LEU A 61 -5.40 11.33 3.18
CA LEU A 61 -4.31 11.52 2.23
C LEU A 61 -4.75 11.21 0.80
N MET A 62 -5.70 10.30 0.64
CA MET A 62 -6.24 9.95 -0.68
C MET A 62 -7.08 11.08 -1.29
N ALA A 63 -7.62 11.95 -0.45
CA ALA A 63 -8.46 13.05 -0.93
C ALA A 63 -7.65 14.28 -1.32
N GLY A 64 -6.37 14.34 -0.99
CA GLY A 64 -5.54 15.52 -1.20
C GLY A 64 -4.15 15.20 -1.74
N PRO A 65 -3.14 15.05 -0.85
CA PRO A 65 -1.75 14.94 -1.29
C PRO A 65 -1.46 13.73 -2.20
N VAL A 66 -2.16 12.63 -2.00
CA VAL A 66 -1.98 11.43 -2.84
C VAL A 66 -2.98 11.52 -3.98
N HIS A 67 -2.52 11.98 -5.13
CA HIS A 67 -3.36 12.24 -6.28
C HIS A 67 -3.72 10.96 -7.05
N ALA A 68 -2.77 10.07 -7.23
CA ALA A 68 -2.97 8.80 -7.90
C ALA A 68 -2.11 7.74 -7.23
N LEU A 69 -2.68 6.56 -7.00
CA LEU A 69 -2.00 5.49 -6.31
C LEU A 69 -2.28 4.16 -7.01
N ALA A 70 -1.22 3.53 -7.51
CA ALA A 70 -1.28 2.18 -8.05
C ALA A 70 -0.91 1.22 -6.93
N LEU A 71 -1.75 0.24 -6.68
CA LEU A 71 -1.56 -0.71 -5.59
C LEU A 71 -1.25 -2.11 -6.09
N LYS A 72 -0.31 -2.76 -5.41
CA LYS A 72 -0.01 -4.17 -5.57
C LYS A 72 -0.02 -4.76 -4.16
N THR A 73 -0.96 -5.65 -3.90
CA THR A 73 -1.15 -6.22 -2.56
C THR A 73 -1.03 -7.74 -2.60
N TYR A 74 -0.36 -8.30 -1.60
CA TYR A 74 -0.12 -9.73 -1.51
C TYR A 74 -0.20 -10.19 -0.07
N SER A 75 -0.68 -11.42 0.14
CA SER A 75 -0.42 -12.12 1.39
C SER A 75 1.00 -12.68 1.34
N PRO A 76 1.60 -13.05 2.47
CA PRO A 76 2.94 -13.65 2.45
C PRO A 76 3.02 -14.89 1.55
N LYS A 77 1.96 -15.69 1.54
CA LYS A 77 1.90 -16.87 0.70
C LYS A 77 1.91 -16.52 -0.79
N SER A 78 1.06 -15.59 -1.21
CA SER A 78 0.99 -15.21 -2.61
C SER A 78 2.25 -14.47 -3.06
N TRP A 79 2.87 -13.71 -2.15
CA TRP A 79 4.14 -13.05 -2.43
C TRP A 79 5.25 -14.07 -2.67
N SER A 80 5.30 -15.11 -1.82
CA SER A 80 6.28 -16.19 -1.97
C SER A 80 6.11 -16.92 -3.31
N GLU A 81 4.87 -17.16 -3.71
CA GLU A 81 4.56 -17.80 -4.99
C GLU A 81 4.95 -16.91 -6.17
N GLN A 82 4.77 -15.60 -6.02
CA GLN A 82 5.12 -14.62 -7.03
C GLN A 82 6.63 -14.56 -7.26
N GLU A 83 7.41 -14.60 -6.17
CA GLU A 83 8.87 -14.58 -6.25
C GLU A 83 9.47 -15.90 -6.70
N GLY A 84 8.82 -16.98 -6.30
CA GLY A 84 9.29 -18.31 -6.58
C GLY A 84 9.09 -18.72 -8.00
#